data_b0ded5d67adb380982ec8df6151160c3
#
_entry.id   b0ded5d67adb380982ec8df6151160c3
#
_cell.length_a   1.000
_cell.length_b   1.000
_cell.length_c   1.000
_cell.angle_alpha   90.00
_cell.angle_beta   90.00
_cell.angle_gamma   90.00
#
_symmetry.space_group_name_H-M   'P 1'
#
loop_
_entity.id
_entity.type
_entity.pdbx_description
1 polymer ?
#
loop_
_entity_poly.entity_id
_entity_poly.type
_entity_poly.pdbx_seq_one_letter_code
_entity_poly.pdbx_strand_id
1 'polypeptide(L)'
;MFSLDEVCIIPSNKLTDINSRSEVDPYINGKLPIFVSPMTCIIDENNFDIFKASKAEPIWPRKFKLDYDPFCHKDDWVAVSLKELENHNYGLNNMKILVDTANGHMKKIYDVVRAVKDKNPEVTIMVGNIAHPEIYQECCMAGVDYVRLGIGGGSVCSSSIKTGCHASLQWLLWEISKIKSKLGNSATTKVIADGGLNIPRSIKALALGADYVMLGREFAQCEEACGETRVNNTFGYPERLYYGMASSRGKKDLGSSQNNIEGIETWIPINTTLDKFLTEFEEALRSAMSYTGSHNLEEFKHVQTDIQTISEFKAYNK
;
A
#
# COMPACT_ATOMS: atom_id res chain seq x y z
N MET A 1 4.65 -5.95 -21.28
CA MET A 1 4.72 -5.53 -19.86
C MET A 1 3.89 -6.56 -19.10
N PHE A 2 4.46 -7.23 -18.12
CA PHE A 2 3.83 -8.34 -17.40
C PHE A 2 3.10 -7.82 -16.16
N SER A 3 2.10 -8.57 -15.69
CA SER A 3 1.39 -8.31 -14.43
C SER A 3 1.98 -9.16 -13.30
N LEU A 4 1.64 -8.85 -12.04
CA LEU A 4 2.03 -9.72 -10.92
C LEU A 4 1.44 -11.13 -11.01
N ASP A 5 0.36 -11.34 -11.79
CA ASP A 5 -0.21 -12.67 -11.99
C ASP A 5 0.73 -13.57 -12.83
N GLU A 6 1.55 -12.95 -13.68
CA GLU A 6 2.50 -13.65 -14.55
C GLU A 6 3.89 -13.84 -13.90
N VAL A 7 4.11 -13.33 -12.70
CA VAL A 7 5.35 -13.54 -11.93
C VAL A 7 5.20 -14.79 -11.08
N CYS A 8 6.25 -15.59 -11.03
CA CYS A 8 6.42 -16.71 -10.10
C CYS A 8 7.63 -16.49 -9.20
N ILE A 9 7.51 -16.87 -7.94
CA ILE A 9 8.64 -16.96 -7.02
C ILE A 9 9.23 -18.35 -7.17
N ILE A 10 10.52 -18.43 -7.46
CA ILE A 10 11.20 -19.70 -7.66
C ILE A 10 11.73 -20.18 -6.31
N PRO A 11 11.43 -21.43 -5.90
CA PRO A 11 12.03 -22.01 -4.71
C PRO A 11 13.55 -21.99 -4.77
N SER A 12 14.20 -21.95 -3.61
CA SER A 12 15.66 -21.97 -3.53
C SER A 12 16.26 -23.14 -4.32
N ASN A 13 17.33 -22.88 -5.06
CA ASN A 13 18.13 -23.91 -5.74
C ASN A 13 19.18 -24.54 -4.81
N LYS A 14 19.20 -24.18 -3.53
CA LYS A 14 20.08 -24.71 -2.50
C LYS A 14 19.23 -25.36 -1.41
N LEU A 15 19.80 -26.32 -0.70
CA LEU A 15 19.20 -26.84 0.52
C LEU A 15 19.13 -25.70 1.55
N THR A 16 18.01 -25.62 2.26
CA THR A 16 17.79 -24.67 3.35
C THR A 16 17.89 -25.36 4.69
N ASP A 17 18.28 -24.66 5.72
CA ASP A 17 18.26 -25.08 7.13
C ASP A 17 16.94 -24.77 7.83
N ILE A 18 15.97 -24.15 7.13
CA ILE A 18 14.62 -23.90 7.63
C ILE A 18 13.82 -25.20 7.63
N ASN A 19 13.59 -25.77 8.82
CA ASN A 19 12.86 -27.04 8.99
C ASN A 19 11.34 -26.81 9.14
N SER A 20 10.93 -25.61 9.54
CA SER A 20 9.54 -25.22 9.70
C SER A 20 9.33 -23.76 9.31
N ARG A 21 8.18 -23.47 8.69
CA ARG A 21 7.77 -22.08 8.39
C ARG A 21 7.62 -21.20 9.65
N SER A 22 7.56 -21.78 10.85
CA SER A 22 7.60 -21.03 12.11
C SER A 22 8.96 -20.44 12.45
N GLU A 23 10.04 -20.88 11.79
CA GLU A 23 11.41 -20.42 12.01
C GLU A 23 11.74 -19.14 11.24
N VAL A 24 10.86 -18.70 10.32
CA VAL A 24 11.07 -17.45 9.56
C VAL A 24 10.38 -16.27 10.23
N ASP A 25 10.96 -15.09 10.11
CA ASP A 25 10.43 -13.84 10.67
C ASP A 25 9.83 -12.92 9.57
N PRO A 26 8.49 -12.88 9.42
CA PRO A 26 7.80 -12.06 8.43
C PRO A 26 7.49 -10.64 8.95
N TYR A 27 8.02 -10.24 10.11
CA TYR A 27 7.63 -8.99 10.77
C TYR A 27 8.65 -7.86 10.58
N ILE A 28 8.14 -6.63 10.61
CA ILE A 28 8.91 -5.39 10.75
C ILE A 28 8.36 -4.67 11.96
N ASN A 29 9.19 -4.48 12.99
CA ASN A 29 8.79 -3.83 14.25
C ASN A 29 7.52 -4.46 14.88
N GLY A 30 7.40 -5.78 14.81
CA GLY A 30 6.29 -6.54 15.40
C GLY A 30 4.99 -6.55 14.58
N LYS A 31 4.99 -5.95 13.38
CA LYS A 31 3.85 -5.97 12.45
C LYS A 31 4.21 -6.63 11.12
N LEU A 32 3.24 -7.17 10.41
CA LEU A 32 3.41 -7.62 9.04
C LEU A 32 3.75 -6.42 8.12
N PRO A 33 4.41 -6.63 6.98
CA PRO A 33 4.78 -5.55 6.06
C PRO A 33 3.56 -5.00 5.29
N ILE A 34 2.49 -4.64 6.00
CA ILE A 34 1.18 -4.26 5.43
C ILE A 34 0.73 -2.93 5.99
N PHE A 35 0.43 -1.99 5.09
CA PHE A 35 -0.34 -0.80 5.38
C PHE A 35 -1.81 -0.99 4.99
N VAL A 36 -2.72 -0.52 5.84
CA VAL A 36 -4.15 -0.40 5.51
C VAL A 36 -4.34 0.88 4.71
N SER A 37 -4.94 0.77 3.53
CA SER A 37 -5.17 1.94 2.66
C SER A 37 -6.04 2.99 3.36
N PRO A 38 -5.68 4.29 3.33
CA PRO A 38 -6.41 5.37 4.03
C PRO A 38 -7.70 5.74 3.29
N MET A 39 -8.67 4.84 3.34
CA MET A 39 -9.96 5.00 2.67
C MET A 39 -11.08 5.12 3.70
N THR A 40 -11.95 6.12 3.54
CA THR A 40 -13.06 6.41 4.45
C THR A 40 -14.14 5.32 4.50
N CYS A 41 -14.10 4.35 3.57
CA CYS A 41 -14.90 3.13 3.60
C CYS A 41 -14.21 1.95 4.31
N ILE A 42 -13.02 2.14 4.89
CA ILE A 42 -12.29 1.09 5.61
C ILE A 42 -12.04 1.53 7.05
N ILE A 43 -11.55 2.76 7.25
CA ILE A 43 -11.12 3.29 8.55
C ILE A 43 -11.88 4.56 8.89
N ASP A 44 -12.38 4.60 10.13
CA ASP A 44 -12.95 5.79 10.77
C ASP A 44 -12.57 5.84 12.27
N GLU A 45 -13.14 6.80 13.00
CA GLU A 45 -12.90 7.00 14.43
C GLU A 45 -13.40 5.85 15.32
N ASN A 46 -14.28 4.99 14.84
CA ASN A 46 -14.86 3.90 15.63
C ASN A 46 -14.03 2.61 15.54
N ASN A 47 -13.26 2.44 14.45
CA ASN A 47 -12.54 1.20 14.22
C ASN A 47 -11.01 1.36 14.11
N PHE A 48 -10.46 2.57 14.13
CA PHE A 48 -9.02 2.81 13.99
C PHE A 48 -8.20 2.02 15.03
N ASP A 49 -8.62 2.03 16.29
CA ASP A 49 -7.91 1.35 17.38
C ASP A 49 -7.90 -0.18 17.20
N ILE A 50 -8.95 -0.76 16.58
CA ILE A 50 -9.00 -2.18 16.25
C ILE A 50 -7.91 -2.51 15.22
N PHE A 51 -7.81 -1.70 14.15
CA PHE A 51 -6.75 -1.86 13.16
C PHE A 51 -5.35 -1.60 13.74
N LYS A 52 -5.20 -0.59 14.61
CA LYS A 52 -3.94 -0.26 15.28
C LYS A 52 -3.44 -1.40 16.17
N ALA A 53 -4.33 -2.09 16.85
CA ALA A 53 -4.01 -3.25 17.68
C ALA A 53 -3.68 -4.51 16.86
N SER A 54 -3.99 -4.53 15.56
CA SER A 54 -3.73 -5.66 14.67
C SER A 54 -2.27 -5.74 14.19
N LYS A 55 -1.97 -6.79 13.43
CA LYS A 55 -0.66 -6.97 12.78
C LYS A 55 -0.42 -6.08 11.55
N ALA A 56 -1.40 -5.26 11.10
CA ALA A 56 -1.26 -4.31 10.02
C ALA A 56 -1.08 -2.88 10.54
N GLU A 57 -0.53 -1.98 9.73
CA GLU A 57 -0.33 -0.57 10.09
C GLU A 57 -1.42 0.29 9.47
N PRO A 58 -2.37 0.85 10.25
CA PRO A 58 -3.41 1.72 9.73
C PRO A 58 -2.89 3.14 9.46
N ILE A 59 -3.55 3.82 8.54
CA ILE A 59 -3.34 5.24 8.25
C ILE A 59 -4.68 5.96 8.39
N TRP A 60 -4.74 7.02 9.20
CA TRP A 60 -5.91 7.89 9.27
C TRP A 60 -6.20 8.46 7.87
N PRO A 61 -7.40 8.23 7.32
CA PRO A 61 -7.76 8.78 6.02
C PRO A 61 -7.95 10.30 6.11
N ARG A 62 -7.74 10.97 5.00
CA ARG A 62 -8.17 12.37 4.85
C ARG A 62 -9.68 12.45 5.05
N LYS A 63 -10.13 13.38 5.89
CA LYS A 63 -11.55 13.65 6.11
C LYS A 63 -11.82 15.14 6.00
N PHE A 64 -12.96 15.50 5.41
CA PHE A 64 -13.47 16.85 5.49
C PHE A 64 -14.42 16.95 6.70
N LYS A 65 -13.87 17.40 7.82
CA LYS A 65 -14.65 17.96 8.93
C LYS A 65 -14.07 19.33 9.25
N LEU A 66 -14.93 20.31 9.48
CA LEU A 66 -14.51 21.70 9.81
C LEU A 66 -13.56 21.76 11.02
N ASP A 67 -13.66 20.81 11.94
CA ASP A 67 -12.89 20.75 13.18
C ASP A 67 -11.86 19.61 13.19
N TYR A 68 -11.59 18.96 12.03
CA TYR A 68 -10.61 17.88 11.96
C TYR A 68 -9.21 18.44 11.73
N ASP A 69 -8.35 18.28 12.74
CA ASP A 69 -6.91 18.53 12.62
C ASP A 69 -6.17 17.18 12.52
N PRO A 70 -5.63 16.80 11.35
CA PRO A 70 -4.87 15.56 11.20
C PRO A 70 -3.61 15.54 12.07
N PHE A 71 -3.06 16.69 12.43
CA PHE A 71 -1.82 16.79 13.18
C PHE A 71 -1.96 16.60 14.70
N CYS A 72 -3.17 16.30 15.19
CA CYS A 72 -3.37 15.87 16.59
C CYS A 72 -2.99 14.39 16.84
N HIS A 73 -2.87 13.56 15.80
CA HIS A 73 -2.56 12.13 15.87
C HIS A 73 -1.06 11.86 15.83
N LYS A 74 -0.30 12.27 16.86
CA LYS A 74 1.18 12.26 16.85
C LYS A 74 1.83 10.89 16.72
N ASP A 75 1.18 9.84 17.24
CA ASP A 75 1.75 8.48 17.25
C ASP A 75 1.31 7.63 16.04
N ASP A 76 0.38 8.14 15.26
CA ASP A 76 -0.26 7.42 14.17
C ASP A 76 0.15 7.95 12.80
N TRP A 77 0.02 7.13 11.76
CA TRP A 77 0.07 7.61 10.40
C TRP A 77 -1.17 8.42 10.06
N VAL A 78 -0.97 9.59 9.48
CA VAL A 78 -2.07 10.47 9.03
C VAL A 78 -1.91 10.81 7.56
N ALA A 79 -2.98 10.69 6.78
CA ALA A 79 -3.02 11.14 5.40
C ALA A 79 -3.42 12.63 5.34
N VAL A 80 -2.65 13.41 4.61
CA VAL A 80 -2.89 14.85 4.39
C VAL A 80 -2.77 15.20 2.91
N SER A 81 -3.38 16.30 2.50
CA SER A 81 -3.10 16.90 1.20
C SER A 81 -1.77 17.67 1.22
N LEU A 82 -1.20 17.89 0.04
CA LEU A 82 -0.01 18.73 -0.10
C LEU A 82 -0.22 20.15 0.48
N LYS A 83 -1.43 20.72 0.30
CA LYS A 83 -1.78 22.04 0.81
C LYS A 83 -1.84 22.08 2.35
N GLU A 84 -2.38 21.05 2.98
CA GLU A 84 -2.38 20.93 4.44
C GLU A 84 -0.95 20.86 4.98
N LEU A 85 -0.08 20.05 4.39
CA LEU A 85 1.32 19.96 4.80
C LEU A 85 2.09 21.27 4.57
N GLU A 86 1.84 21.96 3.45
CA GLU A 86 2.45 23.27 3.14
C GLU A 86 2.06 24.36 4.16
N ASN A 87 0.79 24.34 4.60
CA ASN A 87 0.28 25.32 5.56
C ASN A 87 0.66 24.98 7.01
N HIS A 88 0.91 23.71 7.34
CA HIS A 88 1.24 23.24 8.68
C HIS A 88 2.63 22.59 8.67
N ASN A 89 3.67 23.40 8.68
CA ASN A 89 5.05 22.94 8.51
C ASN A 89 5.94 23.09 9.75
N TYR A 90 5.34 23.22 10.94
CA TYR A 90 6.02 23.32 12.23
C TYR A 90 5.48 22.32 13.24
N GLY A 91 6.35 21.89 14.17
CA GLY A 91 5.95 21.00 15.26
C GLY A 91 5.62 19.57 14.84
N LEU A 92 6.17 19.10 13.69
CA LEU A 92 5.88 17.80 13.09
C LEU A 92 6.89 16.72 13.47
N ASN A 93 7.87 17.01 14.36
CA ASN A 93 8.83 16.00 14.81
C ASN A 93 8.09 14.79 15.41
N ASN A 94 8.57 13.59 15.09
CA ASN A 94 8.00 12.29 15.47
C ASN A 94 6.62 11.98 14.84
N MET A 95 6.08 12.85 13.98
CA MET A 95 4.85 12.54 13.25
C MET A 95 5.12 11.62 12.04
N LYS A 96 4.13 10.82 11.70
CA LYS A 96 4.10 9.93 10.52
C LYS A 96 3.06 10.44 9.53
N ILE A 97 3.48 11.04 8.44
CA ILE A 97 2.62 11.78 7.52
C ILE A 97 2.64 11.13 6.14
N LEU A 98 1.47 10.81 5.60
CA LEU A 98 1.29 10.46 4.19
C LEU A 98 0.79 11.68 3.42
N VAL A 99 1.59 12.17 2.48
CA VAL A 99 1.14 13.12 1.45
C VAL A 99 0.36 12.34 0.40
N ASP A 100 -0.96 12.29 0.59
CA ASP A 100 -1.86 11.48 -0.24
C ASP A 100 -2.30 12.25 -1.48
N THR A 101 -1.76 11.88 -2.64
CA THR A 101 -2.04 12.49 -3.93
C THR A 101 -2.15 11.46 -5.06
N ALA A 102 -3.05 11.70 -6.01
CA ALA A 102 -3.16 10.87 -7.21
C ALA A 102 -1.96 11.01 -8.15
N ASN A 103 -1.22 12.13 -8.08
CA ASN A 103 -0.06 12.41 -8.92
C ASN A 103 1.15 12.81 -8.07
N GLY A 104 1.95 11.82 -7.68
CA GLY A 104 3.21 12.00 -6.94
C GLY A 104 4.36 12.57 -7.77
N HIS A 105 4.16 12.87 -9.07
CA HIS A 105 5.21 13.40 -9.95
C HIS A 105 5.35 14.93 -9.92
N MET A 106 4.55 15.61 -9.09
CA MET A 106 4.61 17.08 -9.00
C MET A 106 5.87 17.55 -8.27
N LYS A 107 6.71 18.36 -8.92
CA LYS A 107 7.92 18.96 -8.32
C LYS A 107 7.64 19.61 -6.97
N LYS A 108 6.51 20.30 -6.85
CA LYS A 108 6.10 20.98 -5.61
C LYS A 108 6.05 20.07 -4.39
N ILE A 109 5.73 18.77 -4.54
CA ILE A 109 5.71 17.81 -3.43
C ILE A 109 7.09 17.72 -2.80
N TYR A 110 8.12 17.53 -3.62
CA TYR A 110 9.50 17.35 -3.17
C TYR A 110 10.08 18.63 -2.59
N ASP A 111 9.73 19.79 -3.15
CA ASP A 111 10.12 21.09 -2.60
C ASP A 111 9.50 21.32 -1.20
N VAL A 112 8.23 20.97 -1.00
CA VAL A 112 7.55 21.05 0.31
C VAL A 112 8.14 20.04 1.29
N VAL A 113 8.39 18.80 0.85
CA VAL A 113 9.00 17.77 1.71
C VAL A 113 10.37 18.21 2.22
N ARG A 114 11.26 18.73 1.35
CA ARG A 114 12.57 19.26 1.77
C ARG A 114 12.40 20.35 2.84
N ALA A 115 11.54 21.32 2.58
CA ALA A 115 11.30 22.45 3.50
C ALA A 115 10.71 21.98 4.85
N VAL A 116 9.90 20.92 4.87
CA VAL A 116 9.36 20.33 6.10
C VAL A 116 10.45 19.56 6.84
N LYS A 117 11.24 18.73 6.15
CA LYS A 117 12.35 17.97 6.73
C LYS A 117 13.44 18.87 7.33
N ASP A 118 13.75 19.99 6.68
CA ASP A 118 14.70 20.98 7.19
C ASP A 118 14.27 21.57 8.54
N LYS A 119 12.96 21.73 8.76
CA LYS A 119 12.40 22.28 10.00
C LYS A 119 12.05 21.22 11.05
N ASN A 120 11.79 20.00 10.61
CA ASN A 120 11.35 18.88 11.44
C ASN A 120 12.14 17.62 11.04
N PRO A 121 13.41 17.48 11.40
CA PRO A 121 14.27 16.39 10.93
C PRO A 121 13.79 14.99 11.33
N GLU A 122 12.98 14.87 12.39
CA GLU A 122 12.46 13.60 12.90
C GLU A 122 11.06 13.23 12.35
N VAL A 123 10.47 14.05 11.45
CA VAL A 123 9.21 13.71 10.81
C VAL A 123 9.41 12.55 9.84
N THR A 124 8.51 11.59 9.86
CA THR A 124 8.48 10.50 8.88
C THR A 124 7.48 10.83 7.78
N ILE A 125 7.94 10.89 6.53
CA ILE A 125 7.11 11.29 5.39
C ILE A 125 7.00 10.16 4.36
N MET A 126 5.75 9.80 4.05
CA MET A 126 5.36 8.95 2.94
C MET A 126 4.77 9.82 1.83
N VAL A 127 5.14 9.56 0.58
CA VAL A 127 4.62 10.26 -0.60
C VAL A 127 4.04 9.24 -1.58
N GLY A 128 3.04 9.60 -2.30
CA GLY A 128 2.51 8.79 -3.41
C GLY A 128 1.15 9.24 -3.90
N ASN A 129 0.77 8.68 -5.04
CA ASN A 129 1.40 7.55 -5.75
C ASN A 129 2.30 8.03 -6.88
N ILE A 130 3.40 7.32 -7.11
CA ILE A 130 4.24 7.47 -8.29
C ILE A 130 4.09 6.27 -9.22
N ALA A 131 4.32 6.47 -10.52
CA ALA A 131 4.20 5.43 -11.55
C ALA A 131 5.36 5.47 -12.57
N HIS A 132 6.48 6.08 -12.20
CA HIS A 132 7.71 6.06 -12.99
C HIS A 132 8.90 5.81 -12.05
N PRO A 133 9.79 4.84 -12.36
CA PRO A 133 10.84 4.41 -11.44
C PRO A 133 11.88 5.51 -11.16
N GLU A 134 12.14 6.41 -12.11
CA GLU A 134 13.13 7.49 -11.94
C GLU A 134 12.75 8.50 -10.86
N ILE A 135 11.45 8.67 -10.59
CA ILE A 135 10.96 9.54 -9.49
C ILE A 135 11.40 9.02 -8.12
N TYR A 136 11.76 7.74 -8.00
CA TYR A 136 12.35 7.18 -6.79
C TYR A 136 13.63 7.91 -6.36
N GLN A 137 14.46 8.36 -7.30
CA GLN A 137 15.67 9.13 -7.00
C GLN A 137 15.32 10.49 -6.39
N GLU A 138 14.29 11.17 -6.93
CA GLU A 138 13.79 12.42 -6.36
C GLU A 138 13.26 12.22 -4.93
N CYS A 139 12.60 11.08 -4.65
CA CYS A 139 12.18 10.74 -3.29
C CYS A 139 13.38 10.66 -2.35
N CYS A 140 14.43 9.93 -2.71
CA CYS A 140 15.65 9.82 -1.89
C CYS A 140 16.31 11.19 -1.67
N MET A 141 16.48 11.99 -2.73
CA MET A 141 17.08 13.32 -2.65
C MET A 141 16.26 14.32 -1.84
N ALA A 142 14.95 14.14 -1.76
CA ALA A 142 14.08 15.00 -0.97
C ALA A 142 13.95 14.58 0.50
N GLY A 143 14.53 13.44 0.90
CA GLY A 143 14.40 12.88 2.24
C GLY A 143 13.05 12.24 2.52
N VAL A 144 12.37 11.74 1.48
CA VAL A 144 11.13 10.94 1.62
C VAL A 144 11.50 9.61 2.27
N ASP A 145 10.81 9.21 3.34
CA ASP A 145 11.08 7.95 4.03
C ASP A 145 10.38 6.76 3.35
N TYR A 146 9.17 6.98 2.82
CA TYR A 146 8.38 5.96 2.15
C TYR A 146 7.76 6.48 0.85
N VAL A 147 7.74 5.67 -0.20
CA VAL A 147 7.07 6.01 -1.45
C VAL A 147 6.05 4.94 -1.84
N ARG A 148 4.81 5.36 -2.14
CA ARG A 148 3.76 4.49 -2.67
C ARG A 148 3.87 4.39 -4.19
N LEU A 149 3.92 3.16 -4.70
CA LEU A 149 3.99 2.85 -6.12
C LEU A 149 2.65 2.38 -6.65
N GLY A 150 2.25 2.92 -7.78
CA GLY A 150 1.11 2.44 -8.57
C GLY A 150 0.06 3.50 -8.82
N ILE A 151 -0.27 3.71 -10.09
CA ILE A 151 -1.38 4.56 -10.55
C ILE A 151 -2.29 3.69 -11.42
N GLY A 152 -3.59 3.73 -11.15
CA GLY A 152 -4.59 3.04 -11.95
C GLY A 152 -4.72 1.53 -11.71
N GLY A 153 -3.97 0.93 -10.77
CA GLY A 153 -4.00 -0.50 -10.48
C GLY A 153 -5.08 -0.93 -9.47
N GLY A 154 -5.66 -0.01 -8.71
CA GLY A 154 -6.68 -0.31 -7.70
C GLY A 154 -8.01 -0.77 -8.31
N SER A 155 -8.70 -1.70 -7.64
CA SER A 155 -9.97 -2.28 -8.13
C SER A 155 -11.13 -1.28 -8.25
N VAL A 156 -11.03 -0.13 -7.58
CA VAL A 156 -11.98 0.99 -7.68
C VAL A 156 -11.34 2.26 -8.27
N CYS A 157 -10.15 2.13 -8.86
CA CYS A 157 -9.48 3.20 -9.58
C CYS A 157 -9.80 3.10 -11.08
N SER A 158 -10.28 4.19 -11.67
CA SER A 158 -10.55 4.27 -13.12
C SER A 158 -9.56 5.18 -13.85
N SER A 159 -8.50 5.66 -13.19
CA SER A 159 -7.52 6.57 -13.78
C SER A 159 -6.89 5.99 -15.05
N SER A 160 -6.45 4.72 -15.03
CA SER A 160 -5.86 4.07 -16.20
C SER A 160 -6.83 3.98 -17.39
N ILE A 161 -8.11 3.70 -17.14
CA ILE A 161 -9.14 3.59 -18.20
C ILE A 161 -9.47 4.97 -18.76
N LYS A 162 -9.55 5.99 -17.91
CA LYS A 162 -9.97 7.35 -18.29
C LYS A 162 -8.86 8.17 -18.91
N THR A 163 -7.63 7.99 -18.44
CA THR A 163 -6.49 8.84 -18.83
C THR A 163 -5.47 8.11 -19.71
N GLY A 164 -5.53 6.78 -19.76
CA GLY A 164 -4.49 5.94 -20.36
C GLY A 164 -3.18 5.87 -19.54
N CYS A 165 -3.07 6.61 -18.42
CA CYS A 165 -1.88 6.62 -17.58
C CYS A 165 -1.88 5.44 -16.61
N HIS A 166 -0.92 4.54 -16.79
CA HIS A 166 -0.75 3.36 -15.95
C HIS A 166 0.68 2.82 -16.05
N ALA A 167 1.16 2.22 -14.96
CA ALA A 167 2.36 1.41 -14.98
C ALA A 167 2.15 0.15 -14.13
N SER A 168 2.58 -1.01 -14.63
CA SER A 168 2.47 -2.25 -13.85
C SER A 168 3.39 -2.21 -12.63
N LEU A 169 2.89 -2.68 -11.48
CA LEU A 169 3.67 -2.73 -10.25
C LEU A 169 4.93 -3.59 -10.40
N GLN A 170 4.83 -4.71 -11.11
CA GLN A 170 5.95 -5.58 -11.38
C GLN A 170 7.08 -4.84 -12.11
N TRP A 171 6.78 -4.07 -13.17
CA TRP A 171 7.78 -3.28 -13.88
C TRP A 171 8.39 -2.19 -12.99
N LEU A 172 7.56 -1.47 -12.23
CA LEU A 172 8.02 -0.44 -11.30
C LEU A 172 8.99 -1.01 -10.26
N LEU A 173 8.64 -2.12 -9.62
CA LEU A 173 9.48 -2.77 -8.62
C LEU A 173 10.80 -3.25 -9.22
N TRP A 174 10.75 -3.87 -10.40
CA TRP A 174 11.93 -4.33 -11.12
C TRP A 174 12.89 -3.18 -11.47
N GLU A 175 12.39 -2.09 -12.04
CA GLU A 175 13.25 -0.96 -12.40
C GLU A 175 13.78 -0.22 -11.15
N ILE A 176 12.94 -0.05 -10.11
CA ILE A 176 13.38 0.55 -8.86
C ILE A 176 14.44 -0.31 -8.16
N SER A 177 14.37 -1.64 -8.20
CA SER A 177 15.42 -2.50 -7.65
C SER A 177 16.79 -2.26 -8.31
N LYS A 178 16.81 -2.05 -9.63
CA LYS A 178 18.03 -1.66 -10.36
C LYS A 178 18.54 -0.28 -9.94
N ILE A 179 17.64 0.67 -9.74
CA ILE A 179 18.00 2.02 -9.26
C ILE A 179 18.55 1.93 -7.83
N LYS A 180 17.90 1.19 -6.93
CA LYS A 180 18.39 0.93 -5.57
C LYS A 180 19.81 0.36 -5.59
N SER A 181 20.08 -0.63 -6.43
CA SER A 181 21.40 -1.23 -6.57
C SER A 181 22.49 -0.23 -7.04
N LYS A 182 22.12 0.73 -7.92
CA LYS A 182 23.02 1.79 -8.37
C LYS A 182 23.27 2.86 -7.31
N LEU A 183 22.24 3.22 -6.54
CA LEU A 183 22.31 4.23 -5.49
C LEU A 183 23.04 3.71 -4.24
N GLY A 184 23.06 2.39 -4.01
CA GLY A 184 23.65 1.79 -2.82
C GLY A 184 23.09 2.41 -1.54
N ASN A 185 23.95 2.89 -0.65
CA ASN A 185 23.55 3.50 0.64
C ASN A 185 22.69 4.78 0.49
N SER A 186 22.63 5.39 -0.69
CA SER A 186 21.77 6.54 -0.95
C SER A 186 20.32 6.15 -1.28
N ALA A 187 20.02 4.85 -1.42
CA ALA A 187 18.66 4.34 -1.61
C ALA A 187 17.89 4.26 -0.29
N THR A 188 17.67 5.39 0.36
CA THR A 188 17.12 5.49 1.72
C THR A 188 15.60 5.35 1.79
N THR A 189 14.89 5.63 0.69
CA THR A 189 13.42 5.60 0.65
C THR A 189 12.90 4.16 0.57
N LYS A 190 12.01 3.78 1.50
CA LYS A 190 11.31 2.48 1.47
C LYS A 190 10.18 2.49 0.45
N VAL A 191 9.96 1.36 -0.18
CA VAL A 191 9.00 1.17 -1.28
C VAL A 191 7.76 0.45 -0.80
N ILE A 192 6.58 1.03 -1.06
CA ILE A 192 5.28 0.43 -0.78
C ILE A 192 4.58 0.13 -2.11
N ALA A 193 4.33 -1.14 -2.39
CA ALA A 193 3.52 -1.54 -3.53
C ALA A 193 2.04 -1.32 -3.21
N ASP A 194 1.33 -0.57 -4.06
CA ASP A 194 -0.07 -0.18 -3.85
C ASP A 194 -0.91 -0.34 -5.12
N GLY A 195 -2.10 -0.91 -4.97
CA GLY A 195 -3.10 -1.04 -6.02
C GLY A 195 -3.26 -2.45 -6.59
N GLY A 196 -4.48 -2.99 -6.47
CA GLY A 196 -4.88 -4.27 -7.04
C GLY A 196 -4.21 -5.51 -6.43
N LEU A 197 -3.70 -5.38 -5.21
CA LEU A 197 -3.04 -6.45 -4.48
C LEU A 197 -4.05 -7.32 -3.74
N ASN A 198 -3.77 -8.61 -3.71
CA ASN A 198 -4.34 -9.64 -2.84
C ASN A 198 -3.17 -10.41 -2.20
N ILE A 199 -3.42 -11.46 -1.42
CA ILE A 199 -2.35 -12.20 -0.73
C ILE A 199 -1.24 -12.65 -1.71
N PRO A 200 -1.50 -13.43 -2.78
CA PRO A 200 -0.43 -13.87 -3.69
C PRO A 200 0.32 -12.72 -4.37
N ARG A 201 -0.38 -11.69 -4.83
CA ARG A 201 0.25 -10.52 -5.48
C ARG A 201 1.11 -9.72 -4.51
N SER A 202 0.68 -9.62 -3.25
CA SER A 202 1.45 -8.96 -2.18
C SER A 202 2.76 -9.68 -1.90
N ILE A 203 2.73 -11.00 -1.78
CA ILE A 203 3.92 -11.81 -1.56
C ILE A 203 4.89 -11.68 -2.74
N LYS A 204 4.39 -11.69 -3.98
CA LYS A 204 5.19 -11.46 -5.18
C LYS A 204 5.80 -10.05 -5.22
N ALA A 205 5.05 -9.03 -4.78
CA ALA A 205 5.56 -7.67 -4.70
C ALA A 205 6.70 -7.54 -3.68
N LEU A 206 6.59 -8.19 -2.51
CA LEU A 206 7.65 -8.25 -1.51
C LEU A 206 8.89 -8.97 -2.07
N ALA A 207 8.73 -10.11 -2.73
CA ALA A 207 9.82 -10.84 -3.39
C ALA A 207 10.52 -10.03 -4.50
N LEU A 208 9.81 -9.11 -5.16
CA LEU A 208 10.33 -8.20 -6.17
C LEU A 208 10.99 -6.94 -5.59
N GLY A 209 11.10 -6.83 -4.26
CA GLY A 209 11.83 -5.75 -3.59
C GLY A 209 10.98 -4.63 -3.02
N ALA A 210 9.65 -4.81 -2.91
CA ALA A 210 8.84 -3.93 -2.08
C ALA A 210 9.20 -4.13 -0.60
N ASP A 211 9.29 -3.02 0.14
CA ASP A 211 9.50 -3.07 1.59
C ASP A 211 8.19 -3.34 2.33
N TYR A 212 7.09 -2.83 1.78
CA TYR A 212 5.73 -2.99 2.27
C TYR A 212 4.74 -3.12 1.13
N VAL A 213 3.54 -3.56 1.45
CA VAL A 213 2.36 -3.53 0.57
C VAL A 213 1.25 -2.69 1.21
N MET A 214 0.41 -2.06 0.38
CA MET A 214 -0.78 -1.35 0.83
C MET A 214 -2.02 -2.00 0.24
N LEU A 215 -2.95 -2.38 1.12
CA LEU A 215 -4.15 -3.11 0.77
C LEU A 215 -5.40 -2.29 1.10
N GLY A 216 -6.38 -2.33 0.20
CA GLY A 216 -7.67 -1.67 0.37
C GLY A 216 -8.82 -2.67 0.38
N ARG A 217 -9.05 -3.35 -0.75
CA ARG A 217 -10.21 -4.22 -0.95
C ARG A 217 -10.30 -5.34 0.10
N GLU A 218 -9.18 -5.98 0.40
CA GLU A 218 -9.10 -7.09 1.35
C GLU A 218 -9.54 -6.64 2.75
N PHE A 219 -9.10 -5.46 3.19
CA PHE A 219 -9.55 -4.89 4.45
C PHE A 219 -11.00 -4.43 4.42
N ALA A 220 -11.48 -3.91 3.27
CA ALA A 220 -12.89 -3.55 3.13
C ALA A 220 -13.85 -4.76 3.17
N GLN A 221 -13.35 -5.98 2.95
CA GLN A 221 -14.11 -7.24 3.08
C GLN A 221 -14.13 -7.78 4.53
N CYS A 222 -13.35 -7.20 5.45
CA CYS A 222 -13.35 -7.57 6.86
C CYS A 222 -14.58 -7.00 7.58
N GLU A 223 -15.10 -7.74 8.54
CA GLU A 223 -16.24 -7.30 9.37
C GLU A 223 -15.96 -5.98 10.09
N GLU A 224 -14.73 -5.78 10.54
CA GLU A 224 -14.27 -4.63 11.32
C GLU A 224 -14.13 -3.33 10.51
N ALA A 225 -14.13 -3.38 9.19
CA ALA A 225 -14.07 -2.17 8.38
C ALA A 225 -15.36 -1.35 8.50
N CYS A 226 -15.23 -0.03 8.40
CA CYS A 226 -16.36 0.89 8.39
C CYS A 226 -17.04 0.97 7.01
N GLY A 227 -18.02 1.84 6.89
CA GLY A 227 -18.72 2.11 5.64
C GLY A 227 -20.13 1.53 5.59
N GLU A 228 -20.85 1.94 4.57
CA GLU A 228 -22.26 1.57 4.37
C GLU A 228 -22.36 0.08 4.02
N THR A 229 -23.29 -0.62 4.68
CA THR A 229 -23.52 -2.06 4.46
C THR A 229 -24.95 -2.33 4.00
N ARG A 230 -25.12 -3.43 3.26
CA ARG A 230 -26.44 -3.95 2.89
C ARG A 230 -26.41 -5.48 2.84
N VAL A 231 -27.59 -6.09 2.76
CA VAL A 231 -27.71 -7.51 2.41
C VAL A 231 -27.91 -7.63 0.90
N ASN A 232 -27.15 -8.50 0.26
CA ASN A 232 -27.34 -8.81 -1.16
C ASN A 232 -28.69 -9.52 -1.34
N ASN A 233 -29.61 -8.90 -2.09
CA ASN A 233 -30.98 -9.41 -2.24
C ASN A 233 -31.07 -10.74 -3.02
N THR A 234 -30.06 -11.08 -3.80
CA THR A 234 -30.04 -12.31 -4.60
C THR A 234 -29.45 -13.49 -3.83
N PHE A 235 -28.40 -13.25 -3.05
CA PHE A 235 -27.62 -14.31 -2.42
C PHE A 235 -27.66 -14.30 -0.89
N GLY A 236 -28.24 -13.27 -0.27
CA GLY A 236 -28.46 -13.20 1.16
C GLY A 236 -27.22 -12.93 2.03
N TYR A 237 -26.04 -12.67 1.42
CA TYR A 237 -24.83 -12.33 2.19
C TYR A 237 -24.66 -10.81 2.40
N PRO A 238 -23.93 -10.39 3.45
CA PRO A 238 -23.66 -8.97 3.70
C PRO A 238 -22.66 -8.42 2.68
N GLU A 239 -22.88 -7.19 2.24
CA GLU A 239 -22.01 -6.43 1.35
C GLU A 239 -21.68 -5.06 1.97
N ARG A 240 -20.49 -4.55 1.63
CA ARG A 240 -20.06 -3.18 1.95
C ARG A 240 -19.87 -2.36 0.68
N LEU A 241 -20.28 -1.09 0.75
CA LEU A 241 -20.00 -0.14 -0.32
C LEU A 241 -18.50 0.22 -0.29
N TYR A 242 -17.78 -0.23 -1.31
CA TYR A 242 -16.35 0.01 -1.49
C TYR A 242 -16.15 1.02 -2.62
N TYR A 243 -15.37 2.08 -2.37
CA TYR A 243 -15.18 3.17 -3.32
C TYR A 243 -13.79 3.79 -3.22
N GLY A 244 -13.27 4.26 -4.38
CA GLY A 244 -12.01 5.01 -4.43
C GLY A 244 -12.17 6.44 -3.93
N MET A 245 -11.12 7.01 -3.33
CA MET A 245 -11.14 8.40 -2.83
C MET A 245 -11.33 9.44 -3.95
N ALA A 246 -11.10 9.08 -5.21
CA ALA A 246 -11.40 9.90 -6.38
C ALA A 246 -12.81 9.64 -6.98
N SER A 247 -13.67 8.81 -6.35
CA SER A 247 -15.07 8.62 -6.71
C SER A 247 -15.94 9.80 -6.28
N SER A 248 -17.19 9.82 -6.71
CA SER A 248 -18.16 10.85 -6.25
C SER A 248 -18.31 10.86 -4.73
N ARG A 249 -18.41 9.67 -4.12
CA ARG A 249 -18.52 9.50 -2.66
C ARG A 249 -17.24 9.94 -1.95
N GLY A 250 -16.08 9.44 -2.40
CA GLY A 250 -14.79 9.81 -1.80
C GLY A 250 -14.51 11.32 -1.87
N LYS A 251 -14.87 11.97 -2.97
CA LYS A 251 -14.75 13.44 -3.08
C LYS A 251 -15.69 14.18 -2.12
N LYS A 252 -16.90 13.68 -1.94
CA LYS A 252 -17.83 14.22 -0.94
C LYS A 252 -17.27 14.12 0.47
N ASP A 253 -16.67 12.97 0.80
CA ASP A 253 -16.01 12.75 2.10
C ASP A 253 -14.82 13.69 2.32
N LEU A 254 -14.14 14.10 1.22
CA LEU A 254 -13.04 15.06 1.23
C LEU A 254 -13.50 16.53 1.10
N GLY A 255 -14.80 16.81 1.00
CA GLY A 255 -15.33 18.16 0.78
C GLY A 255 -14.89 18.80 -0.54
N SER A 256 -14.55 17.99 -1.53
CA SER A 256 -14.06 18.46 -2.84
C SER A 256 -15.20 18.77 -3.78
N SER A 257 -15.16 19.97 -4.41
CA SER A 257 -16.11 20.39 -5.45
C SER A 257 -15.68 20.03 -6.87
N GLN A 258 -14.55 19.32 -7.04
CA GLN A 258 -14.05 18.97 -8.38
C GLN A 258 -14.95 17.94 -9.07
N ASN A 259 -15.29 18.20 -10.34
CA ASN A 259 -16.17 17.34 -11.15
C ASN A 259 -15.46 16.14 -11.82
N ASN A 260 -14.13 16.12 -11.84
CA ASN A 260 -13.40 15.01 -12.46
C ASN A 260 -13.40 13.77 -11.55
N ILE A 261 -14.16 12.74 -11.93
CA ILE A 261 -14.31 11.49 -11.17
C ILE A 261 -13.43 10.42 -11.82
N GLU A 262 -12.42 9.94 -11.07
CA GLU A 262 -11.50 8.86 -11.48
C GLU A 262 -11.59 7.61 -10.60
N GLY A 263 -12.63 7.49 -9.81
CA GLY A 263 -12.93 6.33 -8.99
C GLY A 263 -14.32 5.80 -9.30
N ILE A 264 -14.53 4.52 -9.02
CA ILE A 264 -15.84 3.86 -9.07
C ILE A 264 -16.30 3.48 -7.67
N GLU A 265 -17.58 3.18 -7.56
CA GLU A 265 -18.24 2.69 -6.36
C GLU A 265 -18.81 1.31 -6.67
N THR A 266 -18.62 0.34 -5.79
CA THR A 266 -19.09 -1.03 -5.97
C THR A 266 -19.41 -1.67 -4.64
N TRP A 267 -20.39 -2.58 -4.64
CA TRP A 267 -20.67 -3.41 -3.49
C TRP A 267 -19.77 -4.64 -3.52
N ILE A 268 -19.13 -4.93 -2.40
CA ILE A 268 -18.26 -6.11 -2.23
C ILE A 268 -18.71 -6.94 -1.04
N PRO A 269 -18.58 -8.28 -1.08
CA PRO A 269 -18.97 -9.12 0.05
C PRO A 269 -18.13 -8.82 1.29
N ILE A 270 -18.77 -8.90 2.46
CA ILE A 270 -18.13 -8.99 3.77
C ILE A 270 -18.03 -10.48 4.06
N ASN A 271 -16.84 -11.06 4.02
CA ASN A 271 -16.65 -12.51 4.04
C ASN A 271 -15.50 -13.01 4.91
N THR A 272 -14.84 -12.11 5.63
CA THR A 272 -13.74 -12.45 6.52
C THR A 272 -13.69 -11.50 7.72
N THR A 273 -12.91 -11.86 8.73
CA THR A 273 -12.52 -10.96 9.84
C THR A 273 -11.08 -10.49 9.64
N LEU A 274 -10.71 -9.41 10.31
CA LEU A 274 -9.36 -8.84 10.27
C LEU A 274 -8.31 -9.87 10.73
N ASP A 275 -8.58 -10.57 11.81
CA ASP A 275 -7.67 -11.60 12.37
C ASP A 275 -7.49 -12.76 11.39
N LYS A 276 -8.58 -13.26 10.83
CA LYS A 276 -8.53 -14.37 9.86
C LYS A 276 -7.72 -13.97 8.60
N PHE A 277 -7.99 -12.80 8.05
CA PHE A 277 -7.26 -12.30 6.87
C PHE A 277 -5.76 -12.15 7.14
N LEU A 278 -5.38 -11.55 8.28
CA LEU A 278 -3.98 -11.35 8.63
C LEU A 278 -3.26 -12.67 8.94
N THR A 279 -3.97 -13.64 9.53
CA THR A 279 -3.44 -15.00 9.76
C THR A 279 -3.17 -15.70 8.42
N GLU A 280 -4.12 -15.67 7.48
CA GLU A 280 -3.95 -16.24 6.14
C GLU A 280 -2.77 -15.59 5.39
N PHE A 281 -2.63 -14.28 5.49
CA PHE A 281 -1.51 -13.55 4.89
C PHE A 281 -0.16 -13.96 5.50
N GLU A 282 -0.08 -14.02 6.83
CA GLU A 282 1.13 -14.42 7.54
C GLU A 282 1.56 -15.85 7.18
N GLU A 283 0.62 -16.79 7.19
CA GLU A 283 0.90 -18.18 6.84
C GLU A 283 1.39 -18.33 5.40
N ALA A 284 0.79 -17.62 4.46
CA ALA A 284 1.20 -17.64 3.06
C ALA A 284 2.60 -17.02 2.88
N LEU A 285 2.89 -15.91 3.56
CA LEU A 285 4.20 -15.26 3.51
C LEU A 285 5.29 -16.15 4.13
N ARG A 286 5.04 -16.72 5.31
CA ARG A 286 5.95 -17.70 5.95
C ARG A 286 6.22 -18.91 5.06
N SER A 287 5.22 -19.42 4.37
CA SER A 287 5.38 -20.52 3.42
C SER A 287 6.28 -20.12 2.25
N ALA A 288 6.08 -18.95 1.64
CA ALA A 288 6.92 -18.47 0.55
C ALA A 288 8.38 -18.24 0.99
N MET A 289 8.59 -17.64 2.17
CA MET A 289 9.91 -17.44 2.75
C MET A 289 10.61 -18.77 3.02
N SER A 290 9.91 -19.76 3.57
CA SER A 290 10.44 -21.10 3.80
C SER A 290 10.86 -21.80 2.50
N TYR A 291 10.05 -21.75 1.44
CA TYR A 291 10.41 -22.33 0.14
C TYR A 291 11.63 -21.66 -0.51
N THR A 292 11.84 -20.39 -0.26
CA THR A 292 12.98 -19.63 -0.81
C THR A 292 14.21 -19.68 0.07
N GLY A 293 14.14 -20.28 1.27
CA GLY A 293 15.23 -20.31 2.24
C GLY A 293 15.53 -18.94 2.87
N SER A 294 14.52 -18.10 2.97
CA SER A 294 14.63 -16.73 3.53
C SER A 294 14.22 -16.71 4.99
N HIS A 295 15.13 -16.38 5.91
CA HIS A 295 14.84 -16.31 7.34
C HIS A 295 14.08 -15.02 7.74
N ASN A 296 14.23 -13.97 6.96
CA ASN A 296 13.63 -12.65 7.20
C ASN A 296 13.24 -11.97 5.89
N LEU A 297 12.54 -10.84 6.00
CA LEU A 297 12.06 -10.10 4.83
C LEU A 297 13.18 -9.49 3.98
N GLU A 298 14.34 -9.16 4.56
CA GLU A 298 15.45 -8.60 3.78
C GLU A 298 16.03 -9.65 2.82
N GLU A 299 16.18 -10.91 3.28
CA GLU A 299 16.58 -12.02 2.42
C GLU A 299 15.51 -12.33 1.36
N PHE A 300 14.22 -12.22 1.72
CA PHE A 300 13.11 -12.50 0.82
C PHE A 300 13.02 -11.53 -0.37
N LYS A 301 13.45 -10.29 -0.24
CA LYS A 301 13.50 -9.29 -1.34
C LYS A 301 14.48 -9.62 -2.46
N HIS A 302 15.36 -10.58 -2.24
CA HIS A 302 16.44 -10.95 -3.18
C HIS A 302 16.26 -12.35 -3.76
N VAL A 303 15.10 -12.97 -3.56
CA VAL A 303 14.82 -14.31 -4.08
C VAL A 303 14.64 -14.29 -5.60
N GLN A 304 14.92 -15.41 -6.22
CA GLN A 304 14.74 -15.56 -7.66
C GLN A 304 13.26 -15.52 -8.02
N THR A 305 12.93 -14.72 -9.00
CA THR A 305 11.60 -14.67 -9.62
C THR A 305 11.71 -14.95 -11.11
N ASP A 306 10.66 -15.48 -11.71
CA ASP A 306 10.57 -15.75 -13.14
C ASP A 306 9.20 -15.31 -13.66
N ILE A 307 9.08 -15.21 -14.98
CA ILE A 307 7.87 -14.82 -15.67
C ILE A 307 7.31 -16.05 -16.38
N GLN A 308 6.08 -16.42 -16.00
CA GLN A 308 5.33 -17.49 -16.66
C GLN A 308 4.21 -16.93 -17.53
N THR A 309 3.98 -17.54 -18.67
CA THR A 309 2.85 -17.14 -19.53
C THR A 309 1.52 -17.48 -18.84
N ILE A 310 0.46 -16.69 -19.15
CA ILE A 310 -0.89 -16.92 -18.60
C ILE A 310 -1.39 -18.34 -18.92
N SER A 311 -1.00 -18.94 -20.04
CA SER A 311 -1.35 -20.32 -20.41
C SER A 311 -0.71 -21.34 -19.48
N GLU A 312 0.55 -21.16 -19.11
CA GLU A 312 1.25 -22.02 -18.14
C GLU A 312 0.66 -21.86 -16.74
N PHE A 313 0.41 -20.61 -16.30
CA PHE A 313 -0.22 -20.35 -15.02
C PHE A 313 -1.62 -21.00 -14.88
N LYS A 314 -2.45 -20.92 -15.92
CA LYS A 314 -3.78 -21.56 -15.93
C LYS A 314 -3.72 -23.10 -15.91
N ALA A 315 -2.63 -23.69 -16.39
CA ALA A 315 -2.45 -25.14 -16.35
C ALA A 315 -2.23 -25.65 -14.92
N TYR A 316 -1.64 -24.84 -14.05
CA TYR A 316 -1.36 -25.17 -12.65
C TYR A 316 -2.48 -24.81 -11.67
N ASN A 317 -3.43 -23.96 -12.06
CA ASN A 317 -4.51 -23.46 -11.20
C ASN A 317 -5.90 -24.00 -11.61
N LYS A 318 -5.97 -25.26 -12.06
CA LYS A 318 -7.22 -25.97 -12.34
C LYS A 318 -7.77 -26.64 -11.09
#